data_3c8a5614dbb86afe13f162abec1d2dd6
#
_entry.id   3c8a5614dbb86afe13f162abec1d2dd6
#
_cell.length_a   1.000
_cell.length_b   1.000
_cell.length_c   1.000
_cell.angle_alpha   90.00
_cell.angle_beta   90.00
_cell.angle_gamma   90.00
#
_symmetry.space_group_name_H-M   'P 1'
#
loop_
_entity.id
_entity.type
_entity.pdbx_description
1 polymer ?
#
loop_
_entity_poly.entity_id
_entity_poly.type
_entity_poly.pdbx_seq_one_letter_code
_entity_poly.pdbx_strand_id
1 'polypeptide(L)'
;EVKRHERFTLTERSNVIPILIEENYSKQDCYDHLLRDGIEPPVIYKLGYPNANCIGCVKATSPTYWNHVRSVHPDVFEQRAVQSRDIGTRLVRHKGKRIFLDELPSDAIGRPMKNLDFECGIFCEEIK
;
A
#
# COMPACT_ATOMS: atom_id res chain seq x y z
N GLU A 1 -5.39 13.35 -4.19
CA GLU A 1 -4.83 13.36 -5.56
C GLU A 1 -4.24 14.73 -5.94
N VAL A 2 -4.92 15.89 -5.70
CA VAL A 2 -4.41 17.23 -6.05
C VAL A 2 -2.99 17.47 -5.51
N LYS A 3 -2.76 17.27 -4.20
CA LYS A 3 -1.43 17.42 -3.59
C LYS A 3 -0.37 16.50 -4.19
N ARG A 4 -0.77 15.32 -4.64
CA ARG A 4 0.13 14.38 -5.30
C ARG A 4 0.51 14.88 -6.69
N HIS A 5 -0.46 15.37 -7.45
CA HIS A 5 -0.23 15.97 -8.76
C HIS A 5 0.70 17.18 -8.67
N GLU A 6 0.43 18.13 -7.74
CA GLU A 6 1.27 19.31 -7.50
C GLU A 6 2.72 18.91 -7.20
N ARG A 7 2.92 17.95 -6.29
CA ARG A 7 4.26 17.44 -5.96
C ARG A 7 4.94 16.83 -7.19
N PHE A 8 4.22 15.98 -7.93
CA PHE A 8 4.76 15.30 -9.10
C PHE A 8 5.18 16.30 -10.20
N THR A 9 4.36 17.32 -10.46
CA THR A 9 4.66 18.37 -11.43
C THR A 9 5.90 19.16 -11.07
N LEU A 10 6.12 19.42 -9.77
CA LEU A 10 7.27 20.16 -9.29
C LEU A 10 8.58 19.35 -9.30
N THR A 11 8.50 18.04 -9.04
CA THR A 11 9.69 17.21 -8.79
C THR A 11 10.09 16.34 -9.98
N GLU A 12 9.17 16.02 -10.89
CA GLU A 12 9.43 14.99 -11.88
C GLU A 12 9.11 15.43 -13.32
N ARG A 13 7.88 15.89 -13.60
CA ARG A 13 7.44 16.27 -14.95
C ARG A 13 6.43 17.40 -14.93
N SER A 14 6.69 18.44 -15.70
CA SER A 14 5.80 19.60 -15.82
C SER A 14 4.67 19.44 -16.86
N ASN A 15 4.77 18.41 -17.71
CA ASN A 15 3.83 18.20 -18.84
C ASN A 15 2.74 17.14 -18.55
N VAL A 16 2.42 16.91 -17.29
CA VAL A 16 1.38 15.94 -16.89
C VAL A 16 0.01 16.64 -16.86
N ILE A 17 -0.94 16.07 -17.58
CA ILE A 17 -2.34 16.51 -17.58
C ILE A 17 -3.11 15.66 -16.56
N PRO A 18 -3.67 16.24 -15.50
CA PRO A 18 -4.36 15.51 -14.44
C PRO A 18 -5.83 15.23 -14.79
N ILE A 19 -6.10 14.50 -15.86
CA ILE A 19 -7.44 14.26 -16.43
C ILE A 19 -8.46 13.84 -15.36
N LEU A 20 -8.11 12.91 -14.47
CA LEU A 20 -9.04 12.45 -13.43
C LEU A 20 -9.41 13.56 -12.42
N ILE A 21 -8.49 14.52 -12.20
CA ILE A 21 -8.76 15.68 -11.32
C ILE A 21 -9.66 16.68 -12.05
N GLU A 22 -9.36 16.97 -13.31
CA GLU A 22 -10.12 17.89 -14.15
C GLU A 22 -11.57 17.43 -14.33
N GLU A 23 -11.76 16.11 -14.55
CA GLU A 23 -13.07 15.46 -14.66
C GLU A 23 -13.72 15.16 -13.31
N ASN A 24 -13.08 15.53 -12.20
CA ASN A 24 -13.55 15.29 -10.83
C ASN A 24 -13.88 13.80 -10.55
N TYR A 25 -13.09 12.89 -11.12
CA TYR A 25 -13.24 11.45 -10.94
C TYR A 25 -12.70 10.97 -9.60
N SER A 26 -13.54 10.28 -8.85
CA SER A 26 -13.11 9.54 -7.68
C SER A 26 -12.57 8.15 -8.08
N LYS A 27 -11.94 7.47 -7.12
CA LYS A 27 -11.53 6.08 -7.31
C LYS A 27 -12.73 5.16 -7.59
N GLN A 28 -13.90 5.46 -7.01
CA GLN A 28 -15.12 4.70 -7.26
C GLN A 28 -15.60 4.89 -8.69
N ASP A 29 -15.58 6.11 -9.21
CA ASP A 29 -15.96 6.39 -10.61
C ASP A 29 -15.08 5.60 -11.59
N CYS A 30 -13.77 5.52 -11.30
CA CYS A 30 -12.85 4.69 -12.10
C CYS A 30 -13.24 3.21 -12.07
N TYR A 31 -13.64 2.66 -10.90
CA TYR A 31 -14.13 1.29 -10.81
C TYR A 31 -15.42 1.06 -11.60
N ASP A 32 -16.36 1.99 -11.48
CA ASP A 32 -17.64 1.89 -12.17
C ASP A 32 -17.45 1.93 -13.69
N HIS A 33 -16.48 2.69 -14.19
CA HIS A 33 -16.08 2.66 -15.60
C HIS A 33 -15.51 1.31 -16.01
N LEU A 34 -14.55 0.77 -15.26
CA LEU A 34 -13.97 -0.54 -15.57
C LEU A 34 -15.05 -1.63 -15.65
N LEU A 35 -15.95 -1.66 -14.69
CA LEU A 35 -17.04 -2.65 -14.66
C LEU A 35 -18.01 -2.47 -15.82
N ARG A 36 -18.33 -1.22 -16.19
CA ARG A 36 -19.20 -0.91 -17.34
C ARG A 36 -18.60 -1.39 -18.65
N ASP A 37 -17.27 -1.26 -18.79
CA ASP A 37 -16.54 -1.70 -19.97
C ASP A 37 -16.18 -3.18 -19.94
N GLY A 38 -16.67 -3.94 -18.95
CA GLY A 38 -16.40 -5.37 -18.80
C GLY A 38 -14.97 -5.70 -18.37
N ILE A 39 -14.24 -4.72 -17.83
CA ILE A 39 -12.86 -4.89 -17.36
C ILE A 39 -12.87 -5.23 -15.88
N GLU A 40 -12.37 -6.41 -15.52
CA GLU A 40 -12.27 -6.81 -14.12
C GLU A 40 -11.16 -6.02 -13.39
N PRO A 41 -11.45 -5.43 -12.21
CA PRO A 41 -10.42 -4.86 -11.36
C PRO A 41 -9.38 -5.91 -10.92
N PRO A 42 -8.14 -5.51 -10.64
CA PRO A 42 -7.10 -6.42 -10.15
C PRO A 42 -7.54 -7.25 -8.94
N VAL A 43 -7.17 -8.54 -8.95
CA VAL A 43 -7.56 -9.52 -7.92
C VAL A 43 -7.21 -9.06 -6.50
N ILE A 44 -6.15 -8.27 -6.35
CA ILE A 44 -5.70 -7.75 -5.04
C ILE A 44 -6.81 -7.00 -4.28
N TYR A 45 -7.74 -6.36 -4.98
CA TYR A 45 -8.89 -5.70 -4.36
C TYR A 45 -9.93 -6.70 -3.85
N LYS A 46 -10.12 -7.83 -4.56
CA LYS A 46 -10.97 -8.94 -4.11
C LYS A 46 -10.40 -9.59 -2.84
N LEU A 47 -9.09 -9.51 -2.65
CA LEU A 47 -8.38 -9.98 -1.46
C LEU A 47 -8.39 -8.98 -0.29
N GLY A 48 -9.13 -7.86 -0.40
CA GLY A 48 -9.32 -6.89 0.67
C GLY A 48 -8.21 -5.85 0.84
N TYR A 49 -7.30 -5.73 -0.12
CA TYR A 49 -6.30 -4.66 -0.10
C TYR A 49 -6.89 -3.33 -0.60
N PRO A 50 -6.53 -2.19 0.03
CA PRO A 50 -7.08 -0.88 -0.35
C PRO A 50 -6.49 -0.33 -1.65
N ASN A 51 -5.30 -0.78 -2.02
CA ASN A 51 -4.55 -0.33 -3.19
C ASN A 51 -3.82 -1.50 -3.85
N ALA A 52 -3.59 -1.40 -5.17
CA ALA A 52 -2.81 -2.36 -5.92
C ALA A 52 -1.28 -2.14 -5.75
N ASN A 53 -0.84 -2.01 -4.51
CA ASN A 53 0.56 -1.90 -4.15
C ASN A 53 1.21 -3.29 -4.01
N CYS A 54 2.54 -3.31 -3.85
CA CYS A 54 3.27 -4.56 -3.58
C CYS A 54 2.75 -5.24 -2.31
N ILE A 55 2.43 -6.53 -2.38
CA ILE A 55 2.09 -7.33 -1.22
C ILE A 55 3.30 -7.39 -0.28
N GLY A 56 3.09 -7.16 1.00
CA GLY A 56 4.19 -7.09 1.97
C GLY A 56 5.08 -5.85 1.78
N CYS A 57 4.50 -4.71 1.38
CA CYS A 57 5.24 -3.46 1.21
C CYS A 57 5.90 -3.02 2.52
N VAL A 58 7.23 -2.87 2.50
CA VAL A 58 8.04 -2.49 3.67
C VAL A 58 7.76 -1.07 4.20
N LYS A 59 7.09 -0.23 3.42
CA LYS A 59 6.61 1.08 3.89
C LYS A 59 5.39 0.99 4.80
N ALA A 60 4.66 -0.13 4.75
CA ALA A 60 3.51 -0.36 5.60
C ALA A 60 3.93 -0.57 7.06
N THR A 61 3.34 0.18 7.98
CA THR A 61 3.68 0.13 9.40
C THR A 61 2.53 -0.31 10.29
N SER A 62 1.34 -0.49 9.72
CA SER A 62 0.14 -0.85 10.47
C SER A 62 0.09 -2.32 10.84
N PRO A 63 -0.19 -2.67 12.11
CA PRO A 63 -0.50 -4.04 12.53
C PRO A 63 -1.62 -4.68 11.71
N THR A 64 -2.71 -3.93 11.44
CA THR A 64 -3.85 -4.41 10.66
C THR A 64 -3.42 -4.88 9.25
N TYR A 65 -2.57 -4.10 8.56
CA TYR A 65 -2.04 -4.49 7.27
C TYR A 65 -1.22 -5.78 7.34
N TRP A 66 -0.28 -5.85 8.28
CA TRP A 66 0.61 -6.99 8.36
C TRP A 66 -0.09 -8.27 8.84
N ASN A 67 -1.12 -8.15 9.69
CA ASN A 67 -1.97 -9.30 10.04
C ASN A 67 -2.86 -9.74 8.88
N HIS A 68 -3.29 -8.80 8.02
CA HIS A 68 -3.97 -9.13 6.77
C HIS A 68 -3.01 -9.87 5.81
N VAL A 69 -1.78 -9.37 5.62
CA VAL A 69 -0.76 -10.09 4.82
C VAL A 69 -0.50 -11.49 5.39
N ARG A 70 -0.35 -11.62 6.71
CA ARG A 70 -0.18 -12.93 7.38
C ARG A 70 -1.32 -13.90 7.06
N SER A 71 -2.56 -13.41 7.02
CA SER A 71 -3.74 -14.22 6.76
C SER A 71 -3.90 -14.62 5.28
N VAL A 72 -3.65 -13.70 4.36
CA VAL A 72 -3.92 -13.88 2.92
C VAL A 72 -2.69 -14.39 2.16
N HIS A 73 -1.50 -13.99 2.59
CA HIS A 73 -0.21 -14.34 1.98
C HIS A 73 0.82 -14.69 3.06
N PRO A 74 0.65 -15.82 3.78
CA PRO A 74 1.51 -16.19 4.90
C PRO A 74 2.97 -16.38 4.50
N ASP A 75 3.23 -16.88 3.31
CA ASP A 75 4.56 -17.02 2.73
C ASP A 75 5.30 -15.69 2.58
N VAL A 76 4.60 -14.68 2.08
CA VAL A 76 5.13 -13.31 1.95
C VAL A 76 5.39 -12.71 3.33
N PHE A 77 4.48 -12.93 4.28
CA PHE A 77 4.66 -12.44 5.65
C PHE A 77 5.92 -13.03 6.28
N GLU A 78 6.12 -14.34 6.17
CA GLU A 78 7.27 -15.03 6.73
C GLU A 78 8.58 -14.60 6.07
N GLN A 79 8.59 -14.51 4.74
CA GLN A 79 9.74 -14.00 4.01
C GLN A 79 10.16 -12.60 4.47
N ARG A 80 9.18 -11.68 4.66
CA ARG A 80 9.46 -10.33 5.16
C ARG A 80 9.89 -10.32 6.63
N ALA A 81 9.38 -11.26 7.46
CA ALA A 81 9.82 -11.41 8.83
C ALA A 81 11.30 -11.78 8.90
N VAL A 82 11.72 -12.78 8.15
CA VAL A 82 13.13 -13.19 8.05
C VAL A 82 13.99 -12.02 7.54
N GLN A 83 13.64 -11.42 6.41
CA GLN A 83 14.38 -10.28 5.85
C GLN A 83 14.52 -9.11 6.85
N SER A 84 13.45 -8.81 7.59
CA SER A 84 13.47 -7.71 8.58
C SER A 84 14.44 -7.99 9.73
N ARG A 85 14.58 -9.26 10.13
CA ARG A 85 15.58 -9.70 11.12
C ARG A 85 17.00 -9.62 10.59
N ASP A 86 17.24 -10.14 9.39
CA ASP A 86 18.56 -10.17 8.77
C ASP A 86 19.14 -8.74 8.59
N ILE A 87 18.27 -7.80 8.18
CA ILE A 87 18.67 -6.41 7.98
C ILE A 87 18.62 -5.59 9.30
N GLY A 88 18.01 -6.12 10.37
CA GLY A 88 17.81 -5.41 11.64
C GLY A 88 16.73 -4.32 11.59
N THR A 89 15.85 -4.34 10.59
CA THR A 89 14.83 -3.30 10.38
C THR A 89 13.47 -3.71 10.91
N ARG A 90 12.96 -2.94 11.91
CA ARG A 90 11.64 -3.15 12.49
C ARG A 90 10.56 -2.45 11.67
N LEU A 91 9.69 -3.21 11.01
CA LEU A 91 8.69 -2.69 10.05
C LEU A 91 7.41 -2.19 10.75
N VAL A 92 6.92 -2.89 11.77
CA VAL A 92 5.61 -2.63 12.36
C VAL A 92 5.68 -1.63 13.50
N ARG A 93 4.70 -0.72 13.56
CA ARG A 93 4.49 0.16 14.72
C ARG A 93 3.34 -0.38 15.58
N HIS A 94 3.65 -0.92 16.74
CA HIS A 94 2.69 -1.44 17.70
C HIS A 94 2.90 -0.78 19.07
N LYS A 95 1.81 -0.28 19.69
CA LYS A 95 1.84 0.40 21.01
C LYS A 95 2.96 1.47 21.10
N GLY A 96 3.09 2.29 20.06
CA GLY A 96 4.08 3.38 20.01
C GLY A 96 5.52 2.97 19.70
N LYS A 97 5.84 1.69 19.63
CA LYS A 97 7.18 1.17 19.37
C LYS A 97 7.26 0.49 18.01
N ARG A 98 8.46 0.46 17.43
CA ARG A 98 8.76 -0.36 16.26
C ARG A 98 9.15 -1.76 16.72
N ILE A 99 8.52 -2.77 16.12
CA ILE A 99 8.78 -4.19 16.39
C ILE A 99 9.05 -4.95 15.09
N PHE A 100 9.68 -6.11 15.18
CA PHE A 100 9.82 -7.04 14.07
C PHE A 100 8.48 -7.73 13.75
N LEU A 101 8.34 -8.26 12.53
CA LEU A 101 7.08 -8.89 12.10
C LEU A 101 6.74 -10.15 12.90
N ASP A 102 7.72 -10.95 13.25
CA ASP A 102 7.57 -12.16 14.08
C ASP A 102 7.16 -11.86 15.53
N GLU A 103 7.39 -10.62 16.01
CA GLU A 103 6.94 -10.15 17.31
C GLU A 103 5.50 -9.61 17.28
N LEU A 104 4.88 -9.48 16.10
CA LEU A 104 3.55 -8.92 15.95
C LEU A 104 2.49 -9.90 16.44
N PRO A 105 1.68 -9.56 17.47
CA PRO A 105 0.55 -10.38 17.88
C PRO A 105 -0.48 -10.52 16.75
N SER A 106 -1.05 -11.72 16.60
CA SER A 106 -2.01 -12.02 15.53
C SER A 106 -3.33 -11.24 15.66
N ASP A 107 -3.67 -10.82 16.87
CA ASP A 107 -4.85 -10.02 17.21
C ASP A 107 -4.58 -8.51 17.23
N ALA A 108 -3.35 -8.08 16.99
CA ALA A 108 -2.99 -6.67 17.01
C ALA A 108 -3.71 -5.89 15.92
N ILE A 109 -4.38 -4.83 16.32
CA ILE A 109 -5.11 -3.91 15.46
C ILE A 109 -4.39 -2.55 15.46
N GLY A 110 -4.29 -1.95 14.29
CA GLY A 110 -3.77 -0.61 14.08
C GLY A 110 -4.69 0.22 13.20
N ARG A 111 -4.12 1.10 12.39
CA ARG A 111 -4.90 1.90 11.45
C ARG A 111 -5.70 0.99 10.49
N PRO A 112 -7.02 1.22 10.30
CA PRO A 112 -7.84 0.44 9.40
C PRO A 112 -7.30 0.41 7.97
N MET A 113 -7.48 -0.70 7.25
CA MET A 113 -6.98 -0.89 5.88
C MET A 113 -7.37 0.24 4.92
N LYS A 114 -8.62 0.69 4.96
CA LYS A 114 -9.14 1.79 4.12
C LYS A 114 -8.45 3.15 4.35
N ASN A 115 -7.77 3.33 5.47
CA ASN A 115 -7.07 4.56 5.86
C ASN A 115 -5.54 4.40 5.72
N LEU A 116 -5.09 3.32 5.12
CA LEU A 116 -3.67 3.10 4.87
C LEU A 116 -3.29 3.77 3.56
N ASP A 117 -2.55 4.84 3.70
CA ASP A 117 -1.99 5.58 2.59
C ASP A 117 -0.47 5.42 2.64
N PHE A 118 0.04 4.41 1.93
CA PHE A 118 1.46 4.28 1.63
C PHE A 118 1.62 4.33 0.12
N GLU A 119 2.06 5.46 -0.34
CA GLU A 119 2.32 5.69 -1.76
C GLU A 119 3.61 5.00 -2.17
N CYS A 120 3.54 4.29 -3.30
CA CYS A 120 4.71 3.86 -4.02
C CYS A 120 5.26 5.08 -4.76
N GLY A 121 6.39 5.63 -4.31
CA GLY A 121 7.09 6.69 -5.04
C GLY A 121 8.00 6.08 -6.10
N ILE A 122 8.34 6.85 -7.12
CA ILE A 122 9.26 6.48 -8.21
C ILE A 122 10.62 5.99 -7.67
N PHE A 123 11.06 6.54 -6.55
CA PHE A 123 12.29 6.11 -5.86
C PHE A 123 12.24 4.68 -5.28
N CYS A 124 11.12 3.97 -5.33
CA CYS A 124 11.10 2.54 -4.98
C CYS A 124 11.77 1.66 -6.04
N GLU A 125 11.90 2.13 -7.27
CA GLU A 125 12.50 1.39 -8.37
C GLU A 125 14.03 1.54 -8.45
N GLU A 126 14.59 2.57 -7.83
CA GLU A 126 16.03 2.89 -7.90
C GLU A 126 16.88 2.20 -6.81
N ILE A 127 16.28 1.50 -5.87
CA ILE A 127 17.00 0.68 -4.88
C ILE A 127 17.15 -0.73 -5.44
N LYS A 128 18.08 -0.89 -6.36
CA LYS A 128 18.62 -2.19 -6.75
C LYS A 128 19.85 -2.52 -5.93
#